data_ed32f3991082053c219d541e3d2fb3bf
#
_entry.id   ed32f3991082053c219d541e3d2fb3bf
#
_cell.length_a   1.000
_cell.length_b   1.000
_cell.length_c   1.000
_cell.angle_alpha   90.00
_cell.angle_beta   90.00
_cell.angle_gamma   90.00
#
_symmetry.space_group_name_H-M   'P 1'
#
loop_
_entity.id
_entity.type
_entity.pdbx_description
1 polymer ?
#
loop_
_entity_poly.entity_id
_entity_poly.type
_entity_poly.pdbx_seq_one_letter_code
_entity_poly.pdbx_strand_id
1 'polypeptide(L)'
;MKILIIVAHPDDEILGMGGTIKKFTKKKFDVKIVFLATGISARRSENYSNSTNYRVNEKTNSNMKKQIKALRGDVKKAMKILGVKDYQFEDFPDNEMDTVSNLEITKKIEKILFDFKPNIVY
;
A
#
# COMPACT_ATOMS: atom_id res chain seq x y z
N MET A 1 5.71 1.18 -22.40
CA MET A 1 4.89 0.14 -21.75
C MET A 1 4.49 0.65 -20.36
N LYS A 2 3.24 0.52 -19.98
CA LYS A 2 2.71 0.91 -18.68
C LYS A 2 2.45 -0.33 -17.83
N ILE A 3 2.99 -0.35 -16.63
CA ILE A 3 2.91 -1.48 -15.70
C ILE A 3 2.30 -0.99 -14.40
N LEU A 4 1.21 -1.61 -13.98
CA LEU A 4 0.57 -1.38 -12.70
C LEU A 4 0.90 -2.52 -11.75
N ILE A 5 1.30 -2.18 -10.54
CA ILE A 5 1.57 -3.14 -9.47
C ILE A 5 0.70 -2.76 -8.30
N ILE A 6 -0.14 -3.69 -7.85
CA ILE A 6 -1.04 -3.49 -6.71
C ILE A 6 -0.61 -4.44 -5.61
N VAL A 7 -0.29 -3.89 -4.45
CA VAL A 7 0.18 -4.66 -3.30
C VAL A 7 -0.64 -4.34 -2.06
N ALA A 8 -0.67 -5.26 -1.12
CA ALA A 8 -1.40 -5.07 0.13
C ALA A 8 -0.73 -4.01 1.00
N HIS A 9 0.56 -4.13 1.23
CA HIS A 9 1.31 -3.28 2.15
C HIS A 9 2.62 -2.77 1.56
N PRO A 10 3.14 -1.65 2.08
CA PRO A 10 4.49 -1.18 1.77
C PRO A 10 5.54 -2.17 2.30
N ASP A 11 6.18 -2.87 1.46
CA ASP A 11 7.27 -3.85 1.51
C ASP A 11 7.02 -5.02 0.54
N ASP A 12 5.77 -5.37 0.27
CA ASP A 12 5.39 -6.45 -0.63
C ASP A 12 6.01 -6.28 -2.03
N GLU A 13 6.01 -5.04 -2.54
CA GLU A 13 6.56 -4.72 -3.86
C GLU A 13 8.07 -4.93 -3.93
N ILE A 14 8.77 -4.66 -2.83
CA ILE A 14 10.23 -4.82 -2.75
C ILE A 14 10.58 -6.28 -2.58
N LEU A 15 9.94 -6.96 -1.64
CA LEU A 15 10.20 -8.35 -1.32
C LEU A 15 9.79 -9.27 -2.48
N GLY A 16 8.65 -9.01 -3.08
CA GLY A 16 8.12 -9.83 -4.18
C GLY A 16 8.72 -9.49 -5.54
N MET A 17 8.95 -8.22 -5.84
CA MET A 17 9.23 -7.76 -7.20
C MET A 17 10.33 -6.70 -7.32
N GLY A 18 11.07 -6.35 -6.27
CA GLY A 18 12.01 -5.22 -6.27
C GLY A 18 13.01 -5.26 -7.43
N GLY A 19 13.60 -6.41 -7.69
CA GLY A 19 14.51 -6.61 -8.83
C GLY A 19 13.83 -6.43 -10.19
N THR A 20 12.61 -6.94 -10.32
CA THR A 20 11.79 -6.83 -11.54
C THR A 20 11.36 -5.38 -11.78
N ILE A 21 10.91 -4.67 -10.74
CA ILE A 21 10.56 -3.24 -10.80
C ILE A 21 11.78 -2.44 -11.27
N LYS A 22 12.95 -2.71 -10.68
CA LYS A 22 14.18 -2.03 -11.09
C LYS A 22 14.54 -2.28 -12.55
N LYS A 23 14.31 -3.49 -13.04
CA LYS A 23 14.52 -3.84 -14.46
C LYS A 23 13.54 -3.07 -15.37
N PHE A 24 12.27 -2.93 -14.96
CA PHE A 24 11.27 -2.18 -15.72
C PHE A 24 11.63 -0.69 -15.81
N THR A 25 12.00 -0.08 -14.69
CA THR A 25 12.37 1.34 -14.67
C THR A 25 13.66 1.64 -15.44
N LYS A 26 14.66 0.72 -15.41
CA LYS A 26 15.85 0.81 -16.27
C LYS A 26 15.49 0.76 -17.77
N LYS A 27 14.47 0.00 -18.14
CA LYS A 27 13.93 -0.05 -19.51
C LYS A 27 13.02 1.14 -19.85
N LYS A 28 12.91 2.12 -18.95
CA LYS A 28 12.07 3.31 -19.11
C LYS A 28 10.58 2.99 -19.31
N PHE A 29 10.12 1.90 -18.71
CA PHE A 29 8.69 1.63 -18.64
C PHE A 29 8.04 2.53 -17.58
N ASP A 30 6.80 2.93 -17.80
CA ASP A 30 6.01 3.66 -16.84
C ASP A 30 5.48 2.67 -15.80
N VAL A 31 6.01 2.74 -14.59
CA VAL A 31 5.61 1.86 -13.49
C VAL A 31 4.83 2.67 -12.48
N LYS A 32 3.61 2.22 -12.17
CA LYS A 32 2.77 2.73 -11.09
C LYS A 32 2.62 1.65 -10.02
N ILE A 33 2.78 2.05 -8.75
CA ILE A 33 2.58 1.17 -7.60
C ILE A 33 1.43 1.69 -6.74
N VAL A 34 0.53 0.79 -6.34
CA VAL A 34 -0.60 1.09 -5.47
C VAL A 34 -0.51 0.23 -4.21
N PHE A 35 -0.48 0.88 -3.06
CA PHE A 35 -0.50 0.26 -1.75
C PHE A 35 -1.93 0.33 -1.21
N LEU A 36 -2.57 -0.81 -0.98
CA LEU A 36 -3.97 -0.85 -0.55
C LEU A 36 -4.16 -0.50 0.91
N ALA A 37 -3.25 -0.94 1.78
CA ALA A 37 -3.27 -0.69 3.21
C ALA A 37 -1.86 -0.35 3.74
N THR A 38 -1.76 0.02 5.00
CA THR A 38 -0.47 0.44 5.59
C THR A 38 0.29 -0.67 6.28
N GLY A 39 -0.37 -1.71 6.76
CA GLY A 39 0.22 -2.76 7.59
C GLY A 39 0.49 -2.36 9.04
N ILE A 40 0.31 -1.09 9.40
CA ILE A 40 0.62 -0.58 10.75
C ILE A 40 -0.45 -0.96 11.76
N SER A 41 -1.71 -0.91 11.38
CA SER A 41 -2.82 -1.23 12.29
C SER A 41 -2.87 -2.70 12.70
N ALA A 42 -2.33 -3.60 11.88
CA ALA A 42 -2.19 -5.01 12.21
C ALA A 42 -1.14 -5.31 13.30
N ARG A 43 -0.17 -4.42 13.45
CA ARG A 43 0.91 -4.54 14.45
C ARG A 43 0.51 -4.02 15.82
N ARG A 44 -0.78 -3.94 16.09
CA ARG A 44 -1.27 -3.49 17.39
C ARG A 44 -0.80 -4.43 18.48
N SER A 45 -0.04 -3.85 19.43
CA SER A 45 0.57 -4.60 20.51
C SER A 45 -0.45 -5.14 21.52
N GLU A 46 -0.04 -6.08 22.23
CA GLU A 46 -0.31 -6.68 23.56
C GLU A 46 -1.72 -6.55 24.20
N ASN A 47 -2.44 -5.46 24.03
CA ASN A 47 -3.77 -5.25 24.62
C ASN A 47 -4.91 -5.83 23.77
N TYR A 48 -4.58 -6.49 22.68
CA TYR A 48 -5.55 -6.99 21.70
C TYR A 48 -6.10 -8.38 22.02
N SER A 49 -5.40 -9.12 22.85
CA SER A 49 -5.63 -10.57 23.02
C SER A 49 -6.98 -10.94 23.67
N ASN A 50 -7.71 -10.00 24.29
CA ASN A 50 -8.87 -10.33 25.09
C ASN A 50 -10.07 -9.38 24.98
N SER A 51 -10.14 -8.45 24.05
CA SER A 51 -11.27 -7.54 23.99
C SER A 51 -12.13 -7.72 22.75
N THR A 52 -13.37 -8.09 22.97
CA THR A 52 -14.46 -8.01 21.99
C THR A 52 -14.85 -6.55 21.67
N ASN A 53 -14.38 -5.57 22.44
CA ASN A 53 -14.61 -4.15 22.28
C ASN A 53 -13.29 -3.42 22.02
N TYR A 54 -12.92 -3.35 20.76
CA TYR A 54 -11.74 -2.66 20.31
C TYR A 54 -11.97 -1.15 20.26
N ARG A 55 -11.40 -0.42 21.21
CA ARG A 55 -11.30 1.04 21.16
C ARG A 55 -9.84 1.46 21.12
N VAL A 56 -9.46 2.10 20.02
CA VAL A 56 -8.16 2.77 19.92
C VAL A 56 -8.21 4.03 20.77
N ASN A 57 -7.37 4.11 21.81
CA ASN A 57 -7.24 5.36 22.57
C ASN A 57 -6.48 6.42 21.75
N GLU A 58 -6.58 7.69 22.15
CA GLU A 58 -5.94 8.81 21.43
C GLU A 58 -4.42 8.66 21.33
N LYS A 59 -3.77 8.13 22.36
CA LYS A 59 -2.32 7.91 22.38
C LYS A 59 -1.90 6.87 21.34
N THR A 60 -2.62 5.75 21.27
CA THR A 60 -2.38 4.68 20.28
C THR A 60 -2.61 5.23 18.87
N ASN A 61 -3.68 6.00 18.66
CA ASN A 61 -3.98 6.60 17.37
C ASN A 61 -2.90 7.60 16.93
N SER A 62 -2.42 8.44 17.85
CA SER A 62 -1.30 9.37 17.59
C SER A 62 -0.01 8.63 17.21
N ASN A 63 0.32 7.55 17.91
CA ASN A 63 1.48 6.73 17.60
C ASN A 63 1.37 6.04 16.24
N MET A 64 0.19 5.52 15.90
CA MET A 64 -0.07 4.94 14.58
C MET A 64 0.12 5.96 13.45
N LYS A 65 -0.39 7.17 13.60
CA LYS A 65 -0.18 8.27 12.62
C LYS A 65 1.29 8.59 12.42
N LYS A 66 2.08 8.63 13.49
CA LYS A 66 3.54 8.84 13.40
C LYS A 66 4.24 7.69 12.65
N GLN A 67 3.86 6.44 12.94
CA GLN A 67 4.41 5.27 12.27
C GLN A 67 4.04 5.25 10.77
N ILE A 68 2.80 5.56 10.42
CA ILE A 68 2.35 5.68 9.02
C ILE A 68 3.16 6.76 8.29
N LYS A 69 3.37 7.92 8.93
CA LYS A 69 4.18 8.99 8.33
C LYS A 69 5.63 8.56 8.10
N ALA A 70 6.24 7.88 9.05
CA ALA A 70 7.59 7.34 8.92
C ALA A 70 7.67 6.30 7.79
N LEU A 71 6.72 5.36 7.74
CA LEU A 71 6.63 4.34 6.69
C LEU A 71 6.49 4.97 5.30
N ARG A 72 5.62 5.96 5.13
CA ARG A 72 5.49 6.69 3.86
C ARG A 72 6.78 7.41 3.45
N GLY A 73 7.54 7.91 4.42
CA GLY A 73 8.88 8.46 4.19
C GLY A 73 9.87 7.41 3.68
N ASP A 74 9.84 6.21 4.23
CA ASP A 74 10.69 5.11 3.79
C ASP A 74 10.29 4.58 2.42
N VAL A 75 8.99 4.46 2.13
CA VAL A 75 8.48 4.15 0.78
C VAL A 75 9.01 5.17 -0.23
N LYS A 76 8.96 6.46 0.07
CA LYS A 76 9.48 7.49 -0.83
C LYS A 76 10.97 7.28 -1.17
N LYS A 77 11.79 6.91 -0.17
CA LYS A 77 13.21 6.58 -0.39
C LYS A 77 13.36 5.34 -1.26
N ALA A 78 12.60 4.28 -0.98
CA ALA A 78 12.61 3.04 -1.73
C ALA A 78 12.20 3.26 -3.19
N MET A 79 11.12 4.00 -3.45
CA MET A 79 10.67 4.34 -4.80
C MET A 79 11.74 5.11 -5.58
N LYS A 80 12.44 6.03 -4.92
CA LYS A 80 13.58 6.75 -5.54
C LYS A 80 14.71 5.78 -5.96
N ILE A 81 15.04 4.81 -5.10
CA ILE A 81 16.06 3.79 -5.40
C ILE A 81 15.61 2.91 -6.58
N LEU A 82 14.35 2.49 -6.57
CA LEU A 82 13.78 1.67 -7.66
C LEU A 82 13.61 2.45 -8.97
N GLY A 83 13.52 3.77 -8.91
CA GLY A 83 13.27 4.64 -10.07
C GLY A 83 11.78 4.77 -10.41
N VAL A 84 10.90 4.45 -9.45
CA VAL A 84 9.45 4.61 -9.58
C VAL A 84 9.07 6.04 -9.23
N LYS A 85 8.32 6.69 -10.11
CA LYS A 85 7.87 8.09 -9.93
C LYS A 85 6.40 8.20 -9.57
N ASP A 86 5.60 7.22 -9.99
CA ASP A 86 4.16 7.19 -9.77
C ASP A 86 3.80 6.09 -8.77
N TYR A 87 3.34 6.49 -7.60
CA TYR A 87 2.84 5.58 -6.58
C TYR A 87 1.79 6.28 -5.73
N GLN A 88 0.84 5.50 -5.20
CA GLN A 88 -0.24 6.01 -4.36
C GLN A 88 -0.57 5.06 -3.23
N PHE A 89 -1.15 5.62 -2.18
CA PHE A 89 -1.66 4.89 -1.04
C PHE A 89 -3.18 4.97 -1.03
N GLU A 90 -3.80 3.80 -0.89
CA GLU A 90 -5.19 3.68 -0.53
C GLU A 90 -5.24 3.38 0.97
N ASP A 91 -6.17 3.99 1.69
CA ASP A 91 -6.23 3.83 3.14
C ASP A 91 -7.33 2.80 3.52
N PHE A 92 -7.30 1.62 2.87
CA PHE A 92 -8.18 0.54 3.27
C PHE A 92 -7.81 0.01 4.66
N PRO A 93 -8.82 -0.42 5.46
CA PRO A 93 -8.56 -0.94 6.78
C PRO A 93 -7.72 -2.22 6.72
N ASP A 94 -6.62 -2.19 7.45
CA ASP A 94 -5.67 -3.28 7.49
C ASP A 94 -6.18 -4.44 8.35
N ASN A 95 -6.13 -5.67 7.84
CA ASN A 95 -6.75 -6.87 8.42
C ASN A 95 -8.28 -6.81 8.64
N GLU A 96 -8.93 -5.79 8.12
CA GLU A 96 -10.38 -5.57 8.23
C GLU A 96 -10.99 -5.22 6.86
N MET A 97 -10.32 -5.61 5.79
CA MET A 97 -10.75 -5.29 4.41
C MET A 97 -12.05 -5.99 4.04
N ASP A 98 -12.42 -7.06 4.73
CA ASP A 98 -13.71 -7.72 4.66
C ASP A 98 -14.88 -6.87 5.19
N THR A 99 -14.60 -5.81 5.95
CA THR A 99 -15.60 -4.81 6.36
C THR A 99 -15.93 -3.80 5.27
N VAL A 100 -15.11 -3.74 4.22
CA VAL A 100 -15.32 -2.88 3.05
C VAL A 100 -16.04 -3.67 1.97
N SER A 101 -17.07 -3.08 1.35
CA SER A 101 -17.78 -3.79 0.29
C SER A 101 -16.87 -4.11 -0.90
N ASN A 102 -17.02 -5.30 -1.47
CA ASN A 102 -16.28 -5.66 -2.70
C ASN A 102 -16.52 -4.65 -3.81
N LEU A 103 -17.71 -4.06 -3.88
CA LEU A 103 -18.03 -3.03 -4.87
C LEU A 103 -17.16 -1.78 -4.69
N GLU A 104 -16.94 -1.33 -3.46
CA GLU A 104 -16.11 -0.16 -3.17
C GLU A 104 -14.64 -0.41 -3.57
N ILE A 105 -14.09 -1.56 -3.20
CA ILE A 105 -12.73 -1.95 -3.59
C ILE A 105 -12.61 -2.04 -5.11
N THR A 106 -13.57 -2.70 -5.76
CA THR A 106 -13.61 -2.86 -7.21
C THR A 106 -13.65 -1.50 -7.92
N LYS A 107 -14.54 -0.60 -7.50
CA LYS A 107 -14.65 0.74 -8.07
C LYS A 107 -13.38 1.56 -7.95
N LYS A 108 -12.68 1.40 -6.82
CA LYS A 108 -11.40 2.05 -6.61
C LYS A 108 -10.34 1.55 -7.58
N ILE A 109 -10.25 0.24 -7.74
CA ILE A 109 -9.29 -0.40 -8.68
C ILE A 109 -9.67 -0.07 -10.13
N GLU A 110 -10.94 -0.14 -10.50
CA GLU A 110 -11.43 0.24 -11.84
C GLU A 110 -11.01 1.67 -12.19
N LYS A 111 -11.17 2.61 -11.26
CA LYS A 111 -10.75 3.98 -11.47
C LYS A 111 -9.25 4.08 -11.76
N ILE A 112 -8.42 3.36 -11.01
CA ILE A 112 -6.96 3.35 -11.22
C ILE A 112 -6.62 2.77 -12.59
N LEU A 113 -7.27 1.67 -12.97
CA LEU A 113 -7.10 1.05 -14.29
C LEU A 113 -7.50 2.01 -15.42
N PHE A 114 -8.65 2.68 -15.26
CA PHE A 114 -9.14 3.63 -16.24
C PHE A 114 -8.23 4.83 -16.44
N ASP A 115 -7.73 5.39 -15.32
CA ASP A 115 -6.88 6.58 -15.35
C ASP A 115 -5.47 6.25 -15.88
N PHE A 116 -4.87 5.15 -15.42
CA PHE A 116 -3.50 4.78 -15.77
C PHE A 116 -3.39 4.03 -17.09
N LYS A 117 -4.39 3.22 -17.45
CA LYS A 117 -4.44 2.37 -18.66
C LYS A 117 -3.20 1.49 -18.79
N PRO A 118 -2.95 0.57 -17.84
CA PRO A 118 -1.79 -0.30 -17.88
C PRO A 118 -1.86 -1.30 -19.02
N ASN A 119 -0.68 -1.70 -19.51
CA ASN A 119 -0.57 -2.83 -20.45
C ASN A 119 -0.49 -4.17 -19.68
N ILE A 120 0.08 -4.11 -18.45
CA ILE A 120 0.26 -5.29 -17.59
C ILE A 120 -0.07 -4.87 -16.16
N VAL A 121 -0.74 -5.77 -15.42
CA VAL A 121 -1.05 -5.62 -14.01
C VAL A 121 -0.47 -6.83 -13.24
N TYR A 122 0.19 -6.55 -12.14
CA TYR A 122 0.69 -7.53 -11.17
C TYR A 122 0.02 -7.34 -9.82
#